data_a5d8b786a87a532f19ea862b2b5b3cb0
#
_entry.id   a5d8b786a87a532f19ea862b2b5b3cb0
#
_cell.length_a   1.000
_cell.length_b   1.000
_cell.length_c   1.000
_cell.angle_alpha   90.00
_cell.angle_beta   90.00
_cell.angle_gamma   90.00
#
_symmetry.space_group_name_H-M   'P 1'
#
loop_
_entity.id
_entity.type
_entity.pdbx_description
1 polymer ?
#
loop_
_entity_poly.entity_id
_entity_poly.type
_entity_poly.pdbx_seq_one_letter_code
_entity_poly.pdbx_strand_id
1 'polypeptide(L)'
;MKTIHLILSLIATLAVCSTQAAGLSGRDVMLKVKNRPDGDTRYADIEMTLIQKSGHKRVRKLESWAMDVGKDTKRVMFFTYPGDVAGTGFLTWDYDDTGKTDDKWLYLPAMTKTRRISGKSSKTDYFMGSDFTYNDMSTRSVDEERHMLLREETVDGHQCWVVQSTPYDKDEIYSRRVTWIRQDCLLMVKVEFYDKLNKLHRRLTSSDIVQVQNFWTMCLMQMENVQTGHKTVIRMSNQKFNVKVSPNLFTVARLEKGA
;
A
#
# COMPACT_ATOMS: atom_id res chain seq x y z
N MET A 1 45.98 48.20 -59.37
CA MET A 1 45.88 47.90 -57.92
C MET A 1 44.45 47.56 -57.67
N LYS A 2 44.17 46.29 -57.46
CA LYS A 2 42.77 45.76 -57.16
C LYS A 2 42.69 45.47 -55.69
N THR A 3 41.81 46.21 -54.98
CA THR A 3 41.52 46.03 -53.56
C THR A 3 40.47 44.93 -53.39
N ILE A 4 40.84 43.85 -52.72
CA ILE A 4 39.95 42.74 -52.39
C ILE A 4 39.36 43.05 -51.05
N HIS A 5 37.98 43.15 -50.97
CA HIS A 5 37.25 43.29 -49.74
C HIS A 5 36.88 41.86 -49.23
N LEU A 6 37.43 41.51 -48.09
CA LEU A 6 37.14 40.27 -47.42
C LEU A 6 35.88 40.50 -46.50
N ILE A 7 34.74 39.89 -46.84
CA ILE A 7 33.53 39.91 -46.05
C ILE A 7 33.59 38.73 -45.09
N LEU A 8 33.77 39.03 -43.81
CA LEU A 8 33.75 38.03 -42.74
C LEU A 8 32.29 37.77 -42.30
N SER A 9 31.73 36.61 -42.67
CA SER A 9 30.37 36.21 -42.32
C SER A 9 30.38 35.55 -40.95
N LEU A 10 29.81 36.22 -39.94
CA LEU A 10 29.66 35.71 -38.57
C LEU A 10 28.40 34.86 -38.49
N ILE A 11 28.53 33.53 -38.50
CA ILE A 11 27.43 32.62 -38.30
C ILE A 11 27.21 32.46 -36.79
N ALA A 12 26.17 33.11 -36.26
CA ALA A 12 25.70 32.90 -34.88
C ALA A 12 24.88 31.62 -34.81
N THR A 13 25.45 30.55 -34.27
CA THR A 13 24.73 29.31 -33.92
C THR A 13 23.88 29.55 -32.68
N LEU A 14 22.57 29.72 -32.87
CA LEU A 14 21.61 29.65 -31.76
C LEU A 14 21.53 28.20 -31.26
N ALA A 15 22.11 27.91 -30.11
CA ALA A 15 21.87 26.69 -29.37
C ALA A 15 20.45 26.74 -28.80
N VAL A 16 19.49 26.07 -29.46
CA VAL A 16 18.16 25.84 -28.90
C VAL A 16 18.32 24.83 -27.78
N CYS A 17 18.37 25.31 -26.52
CA CYS A 17 18.29 24.50 -25.33
C CYS A 17 16.82 24.01 -25.22
N SER A 18 16.52 22.85 -25.79
CA SER A 18 15.22 22.17 -25.56
C SER A 18 15.20 21.71 -24.13
N THR A 19 14.55 22.49 -23.24
CA THR A 19 14.11 22.01 -21.94
C THR A 19 13.04 20.96 -22.21
N GLN A 20 13.44 19.69 -22.24
CA GLN A 20 12.49 18.59 -22.16
C GLN A 20 11.77 18.73 -20.80
N ALA A 21 10.49 19.06 -20.82
CA ALA A 21 9.65 18.93 -19.66
C ALA A 21 9.79 17.49 -19.17
N ALA A 22 10.34 17.30 -17.97
CA ALA A 22 10.49 15.97 -17.39
C ALA A 22 9.11 15.34 -17.31
N GLY A 23 8.87 14.27 -18.09
CA GLY A 23 7.61 13.53 -18.07
C GLY A 23 7.33 12.99 -16.66
N LEU A 24 6.07 12.67 -16.38
CA LEU A 24 5.63 12.10 -15.11
C LEU A 24 6.47 10.86 -14.74
N SER A 25 7.16 10.89 -13.61
CA SER A 25 7.96 9.75 -13.13
C SER A 25 7.12 8.75 -12.32
N GLY A 26 7.62 7.52 -12.18
CA GLY A 26 6.97 6.53 -11.32
C GLY A 26 6.87 7.00 -9.86
N ARG A 27 7.87 7.75 -9.36
CA ARG A 27 7.84 8.34 -8.03
C ARG A 27 6.76 9.40 -7.90
N ASP A 28 6.57 10.25 -8.92
CA ASP A 28 5.51 11.27 -8.91
C ASP A 28 4.13 10.63 -8.86
N VAL A 29 3.92 9.53 -9.59
CA VAL A 29 2.67 8.76 -9.53
C VAL A 29 2.44 8.22 -8.12
N MET A 30 3.45 7.61 -7.49
CA MET A 30 3.33 7.07 -6.13
C MET A 30 3.11 8.18 -5.09
N LEU A 31 3.68 9.35 -5.26
CA LEU A 31 3.39 10.52 -4.43
C LEU A 31 1.95 11.01 -4.60
N LYS A 32 1.40 10.99 -5.81
CA LYS A 32 -0.04 11.30 -6.02
C LYS A 32 -0.92 10.30 -5.27
N VAL A 33 -0.59 9.00 -5.31
CA VAL A 33 -1.31 7.95 -4.57
C VAL A 33 -1.24 8.21 -3.06
N LYS A 34 -0.05 8.51 -2.53
CA LYS A 34 0.15 8.79 -1.11
C LYS A 34 -0.63 10.02 -0.65
N ASN A 35 -0.59 11.10 -1.44
CA ASN A 35 -1.18 12.37 -1.08
C ASN A 35 -2.65 12.51 -1.52
N ARG A 36 -3.30 11.42 -1.99
CA ARG A 36 -4.73 11.48 -2.33
C ARG A 36 -5.54 11.79 -1.07
N PRO A 37 -6.63 12.54 -1.18
CA PRO A 37 -7.54 12.74 -0.05
C PRO A 37 -8.10 11.40 0.42
N ASP A 38 -7.93 11.07 1.71
CA ASP A 38 -8.46 9.83 2.31
C ASP A 38 -8.88 10.01 3.79
N GLY A 39 -9.01 11.29 4.23
CA GLY A 39 -9.45 11.70 5.56
C GLY A 39 -8.39 11.49 6.64
N ASP A 40 -8.40 12.37 7.66
CA ASP A 40 -7.45 12.34 8.77
C ASP A 40 -7.65 11.12 9.68
N THR A 41 -8.88 10.62 9.74
CA THR A 41 -9.23 9.41 10.50
C THR A 41 -10.18 8.54 9.70
N ARG A 42 -10.05 7.21 9.83
CA ARG A 42 -10.80 6.22 9.05
C ARG A 42 -11.28 5.09 9.94
N TYR A 43 -12.49 4.62 9.65
CA TYR A 43 -13.08 3.42 10.24
C TYR A 43 -13.63 2.51 9.16
N ALA A 44 -13.53 1.20 9.36
CA ALA A 44 -14.22 0.20 8.54
C ALA A 44 -14.48 -1.08 9.35
N ASP A 45 -15.61 -1.70 9.06
CA ASP A 45 -15.84 -3.12 9.34
C ASP A 45 -15.19 -3.94 8.23
N ILE A 46 -14.48 -4.99 8.62
CA ILE A 46 -13.75 -5.85 7.69
C ILE A 46 -14.21 -7.29 7.87
N GLU A 47 -14.60 -7.92 6.77
CA GLU A 47 -14.72 -9.36 6.68
C GLU A 47 -13.56 -9.91 5.85
N MET A 48 -12.75 -10.77 6.47
CA MET A 48 -11.61 -11.42 5.86
C MET A 48 -11.94 -12.90 5.68
N THR A 49 -11.98 -13.37 4.43
CA THR A 49 -12.20 -14.77 4.08
C THR A 49 -10.89 -15.38 3.56
N LEU A 50 -10.35 -16.36 4.28
CA LEU A 50 -9.19 -17.15 3.86
C LEU A 50 -9.70 -18.38 3.11
N ILE A 51 -9.20 -18.61 1.90
CA ILE A 51 -9.66 -19.67 0.98
C ILE A 51 -8.47 -20.55 0.64
N GLN A 52 -8.50 -21.80 1.05
CA GLN A 52 -7.49 -22.79 0.69
C GLN A 52 -7.68 -23.24 -0.77
N LYS A 53 -6.64 -23.82 -1.38
CA LYS A 53 -6.70 -24.40 -2.72
C LYS A 53 -7.81 -25.46 -2.84
N SER A 54 -8.12 -26.18 -1.77
CA SER A 54 -9.21 -27.16 -1.69
C SER A 54 -10.61 -26.52 -1.71
N GLY A 55 -10.71 -25.18 -1.62
CA GLY A 55 -11.98 -24.45 -1.50
C GLY A 55 -12.46 -24.27 -0.05
N HIS A 56 -11.80 -24.87 0.95
CA HIS A 56 -12.14 -24.64 2.36
C HIS A 56 -12.00 -23.17 2.73
N LYS A 57 -13.00 -22.62 3.41
CA LYS A 57 -13.06 -21.20 3.78
C LYS A 57 -13.04 -21.02 5.30
N ARG A 58 -12.32 -20.01 5.76
CA ARG A 58 -12.42 -19.50 7.14
C ARG A 58 -12.72 -18.02 7.07
N VAL A 59 -13.78 -17.60 7.77
CA VAL A 59 -14.21 -16.20 7.81
C VAL A 59 -13.78 -15.61 9.15
N ARG A 60 -13.28 -14.38 9.11
CA ARG A 60 -12.95 -13.56 10.27
C ARG A 60 -13.58 -12.20 10.11
N LYS A 61 -14.05 -11.62 11.21
CA LYS A 61 -14.55 -10.24 11.23
C LYS A 61 -13.67 -9.43 12.16
N LEU A 62 -13.43 -8.20 11.78
CA LEU A 62 -12.64 -7.27 12.56
C LEU A 62 -13.08 -5.83 12.30
N GLU A 63 -12.83 -4.96 13.25
CA GLU A 63 -12.95 -3.52 13.13
C GLU A 63 -11.57 -2.92 12.89
N SER A 64 -11.48 -1.94 12.01
CA SER A 64 -10.24 -1.23 11.70
C SER A 64 -10.41 0.26 11.90
N TRP A 65 -9.47 0.86 12.63
CA TRP A 65 -9.35 2.29 12.85
C TRP A 65 -7.98 2.76 12.37
N ALA A 66 -7.93 3.91 11.70
CA ALA A 66 -6.68 4.57 11.35
C ALA A 66 -6.75 6.06 11.65
N MET A 67 -5.61 6.66 11.94
CA MET A 67 -5.44 8.08 12.21
C MET A 67 -4.10 8.55 11.66
N ASP A 68 -4.12 9.66 10.92
CA ASP A 68 -2.90 10.31 10.48
C ASP A 68 -2.35 11.23 11.59
N VAL A 69 -1.03 11.23 11.74
CA VAL A 69 -0.30 12.05 12.71
C VAL A 69 0.83 12.74 11.95
N GLY A 70 0.52 13.88 11.37
CA GLY A 70 1.41 14.55 10.42
C GLY A 70 1.56 13.72 9.14
N LYS A 71 2.76 13.20 8.87
CA LYS A 71 3.04 12.32 7.73
C LYS A 71 2.94 10.83 8.08
N ASP A 72 2.88 10.52 9.36
CA ASP A 72 2.82 9.15 9.89
C ASP A 72 1.37 8.68 9.99
N THR A 73 1.15 7.38 9.97
CA THR A 73 -0.18 6.79 10.14
C THR A 73 -0.16 5.79 11.30
N LYS A 74 -1.17 5.87 12.17
CA LYS A 74 -1.42 4.85 13.20
C LYS A 74 -2.65 4.07 12.82
N ARG A 75 -2.59 2.74 12.96
CA ARG A 75 -3.74 1.86 12.70
C ARG A 75 -3.87 0.84 13.81
N VAL A 76 -5.12 0.55 14.18
CA VAL A 76 -5.44 -0.56 15.08
C VAL A 76 -6.59 -1.37 14.49
N MET A 77 -6.50 -2.68 14.63
CA MET A 77 -7.51 -3.64 14.22
C MET A 77 -7.83 -4.58 15.39
N PHE A 78 -9.10 -4.88 15.59
CA PHE A 78 -9.56 -5.84 16.60
C PHE A 78 -10.42 -6.91 15.93
N PHE A 79 -10.05 -8.16 16.12
CA PHE A 79 -10.86 -9.29 15.65
C PHE A 79 -12.08 -9.45 16.57
N THR A 80 -13.27 -9.56 15.96
CA THR A 80 -14.54 -9.73 16.66
C THR A 80 -15.16 -11.12 16.44
N TYR A 81 -14.70 -11.85 15.41
CA TYR A 81 -15.18 -13.20 15.06
C TYR A 81 -14.11 -13.98 14.27
N PRO A 82 -14.07 -15.32 14.42
CA PRO A 82 -14.77 -16.18 15.37
C PRO A 82 -14.18 -16.10 16.79
N GLY A 83 -14.81 -16.82 17.74
CA GLY A 83 -14.44 -16.76 19.15
C GLY A 83 -13.00 -17.14 19.48
N ASP A 84 -12.36 -17.99 18.67
CA ASP A 84 -10.96 -18.42 18.86
C ASP A 84 -9.94 -17.30 18.54
N VAL A 85 -10.32 -16.29 17.78
CA VAL A 85 -9.48 -15.11 17.48
C VAL A 85 -10.07 -13.80 18.01
N ALA A 86 -11.32 -13.82 18.54
CA ALA A 86 -11.96 -12.62 19.07
C ALA A 86 -11.10 -11.98 20.19
N GLY A 87 -11.02 -10.65 20.18
CA GLY A 87 -10.16 -9.88 21.08
C GLY A 87 -8.69 -9.83 20.67
N THR A 88 -8.26 -10.58 19.62
CA THR A 88 -6.94 -10.37 19.03
C THR A 88 -6.85 -8.95 18.49
N GLY A 89 -5.80 -8.24 18.85
CA GLY A 89 -5.54 -6.87 18.41
C GLY A 89 -4.25 -6.75 17.62
N PHE A 90 -4.26 -5.94 16.56
CA PHE A 90 -3.06 -5.59 15.81
C PHE A 90 -2.93 -4.08 15.71
N LEU A 91 -1.81 -3.54 16.15
CA LEU A 91 -1.51 -2.10 16.16
C LEU A 91 -0.28 -1.84 15.29
N THR A 92 -0.35 -0.81 14.44
CA THR A 92 0.80 -0.30 13.70
C THR A 92 0.98 1.20 13.92
N TRP A 93 2.24 1.61 13.99
CA TRP A 93 2.69 2.98 13.83
C TRP A 93 3.63 3.01 12.64
N ASP A 94 3.11 3.52 11.53
CA ASP A 94 3.81 3.53 10.24
C ASP A 94 4.44 4.91 10.05
N TYR A 95 5.77 4.95 9.94
CA TYR A 95 6.53 6.20 9.84
C TYR A 95 6.81 6.53 8.37
N ASP A 96 6.64 7.81 8.00
CA ASP A 96 7.04 8.30 6.68
C ASP A 96 8.57 8.43 6.54
N ASP A 97 9.25 8.66 7.66
CA ASP A 97 10.71 8.74 7.75
C ASP A 97 11.33 7.34 7.61
N THR A 98 11.96 7.08 6.47
CA THR A 98 12.64 5.79 6.19
C THR A 98 13.83 5.50 7.12
N GLY A 99 14.30 6.48 7.87
CA GLY A 99 15.29 6.28 8.95
C GLY A 99 14.71 5.63 10.20
N LYS A 100 13.38 5.54 10.31
CA LYS A 100 12.67 4.89 11.40
C LYS A 100 12.05 3.57 10.91
N THR A 101 12.16 2.55 11.77
CA THR A 101 11.46 1.27 11.54
C THR A 101 10.07 1.36 12.13
N ASP A 102 9.06 0.97 11.34
CA ASP A 102 7.67 0.88 11.80
C ASP A 102 7.55 0.04 13.06
N ASP A 103 6.64 0.46 13.94
CA ASP A 103 6.27 -0.29 15.12
C ASP A 103 5.00 -1.10 14.87
N LYS A 104 5.05 -2.40 15.15
CA LYS A 104 3.92 -3.32 14.98
C LYS A 104 3.78 -4.20 16.20
N TRP A 105 2.55 -4.31 16.74
CA TRP A 105 2.25 -5.16 17.90
C TRP A 105 1.03 -6.03 17.62
N LEU A 106 1.15 -7.28 18.01
CA LEU A 106 0.07 -8.26 17.96
C LEU A 106 -0.26 -8.69 19.39
N TYR A 107 -1.47 -8.42 19.85
CA TYR A 107 -2.01 -8.93 21.10
C TYR A 107 -2.81 -10.20 20.86
N LEU A 108 -2.51 -11.24 21.63
CA LEU A 108 -3.18 -12.54 21.59
C LEU A 108 -3.84 -12.79 22.94
N PRO A 109 -5.17 -12.63 23.07
CA PRO A 109 -5.88 -12.75 24.35
C PRO A 109 -5.73 -14.14 24.96
N ALA A 110 -5.73 -15.20 24.17
CA ALA A 110 -5.55 -16.58 24.66
C ALA A 110 -4.19 -16.79 25.37
N MET A 111 -3.20 -15.96 25.09
CA MET A 111 -1.87 -15.98 25.72
C MET A 111 -1.68 -14.83 26.72
N THR A 112 -2.64 -13.90 26.80
CA THR A 112 -2.55 -12.65 27.58
C THR A 112 -1.22 -11.92 27.28
N LYS A 113 -0.80 -11.90 26.01
CA LYS A 113 0.54 -11.46 25.65
C LYS A 113 0.53 -10.57 24.41
N THR A 114 1.25 -9.45 24.51
CA THR A 114 1.60 -8.61 23.38
C THR A 114 2.96 -9.01 22.81
N ARG A 115 3.01 -9.25 21.50
CA ARG A 115 4.23 -9.55 20.75
C ARG A 115 4.54 -8.38 19.81
N ARG A 116 5.75 -7.85 19.86
CA ARG A 116 6.24 -6.92 18.84
C ARG A 116 6.64 -7.71 17.60
N ILE A 117 6.15 -7.27 16.43
CA ILE A 117 6.50 -7.81 15.12
C ILE A 117 7.49 -6.84 14.49
N SER A 118 8.73 -7.25 14.27
CA SER A 118 9.77 -6.34 13.77
C SER A 118 10.75 -7.06 12.83
N GLY A 119 11.57 -6.27 12.13
CA GLY A 119 12.60 -6.75 11.23
C GLY A 119 12.06 -7.66 10.13
N LYS A 120 12.77 -8.74 9.85
CA LYS A 120 12.43 -9.69 8.79
C LYS A 120 11.03 -10.30 8.95
N SER A 121 10.62 -10.66 10.18
CA SER A 121 9.30 -11.23 10.45
C SER A 121 8.15 -10.32 10.00
N SER A 122 8.29 -9.00 10.10
CA SER A 122 7.29 -8.07 9.59
C SER A 122 7.06 -8.22 8.09
N LYS A 123 8.10 -8.53 7.33
CA LYS A 123 8.11 -8.60 5.87
C LYS A 123 7.82 -9.99 5.33
N THR A 124 8.17 -11.03 6.08
CA THR A 124 8.08 -12.43 5.61
C THR A 124 6.92 -13.21 6.21
N ASP A 125 6.51 -12.90 7.45
CA ASP A 125 5.45 -13.63 8.12
C ASP A 125 4.08 -13.12 7.67
N TYR A 126 3.17 -14.05 7.43
CA TYR A 126 1.82 -13.73 6.98
C TYR A 126 0.92 -13.35 8.15
N PHE A 127 0.17 -12.25 7.97
CA PHE A 127 -0.78 -11.73 8.94
C PHE A 127 -1.91 -12.75 9.21
N MET A 128 -1.93 -13.29 10.42
CA MET A 128 -2.99 -14.19 10.90
C MET A 128 -3.34 -15.32 9.90
N GLY A 129 -2.37 -15.87 9.16
CA GLY A 129 -2.55 -16.94 8.19
C GLY A 129 -3.25 -16.53 6.88
N SER A 130 -3.33 -15.22 6.60
CA SER A 130 -3.78 -14.67 5.33
C SER A 130 -2.64 -14.70 4.28
N ASP A 131 -2.90 -14.18 3.08
CA ASP A 131 -1.87 -13.99 2.04
C ASP A 131 -1.22 -12.59 2.10
N PHE A 132 -1.56 -11.79 3.10
CA PHE A 132 -0.92 -10.52 3.40
C PHE A 132 0.17 -10.72 4.43
N THR A 133 1.34 -10.14 4.24
CA THR A 133 2.35 -10.06 5.30
C THR A 133 1.95 -9.00 6.34
N TYR A 134 2.58 -9.00 7.51
CA TYR A 134 2.36 -7.91 8.48
C TYR A 134 2.73 -6.54 7.87
N ASN A 135 3.70 -6.50 6.96
CA ASN A 135 4.10 -5.28 6.27
C ASN A 135 3.10 -4.82 5.20
N ASP A 136 2.35 -5.76 4.59
CA ASP A 136 1.26 -5.40 3.66
C ASP A 136 0.06 -4.75 4.38
N MET A 137 -0.05 -4.90 5.70
CA MET A 137 -1.09 -4.28 6.53
C MET A 137 -0.73 -2.86 7.00
N SER A 138 0.45 -2.35 6.64
CA SER A 138 0.99 -1.03 7.00
C SER A 138 0.95 -0.07 5.82
N THR A 139 1.03 1.22 6.12
CA THR A 139 1.27 2.27 5.12
C THR A 139 2.77 2.32 4.82
N ARG A 140 3.15 2.23 3.55
CA ARG A 140 4.56 2.29 3.14
C ARG A 140 4.96 3.71 2.78
N SER A 141 6.17 4.13 3.16
CA SER A 141 6.78 5.33 2.61
C SER A 141 7.11 5.13 1.12
N VAL A 142 6.90 6.17 0.32
CA VAL A 142 7.26 6.15 -1.11
C VAL A 142 8.77 5.96 -1.26
N ASP A 143 9.55 6.47 -0.32
CA ASP A 143 11.01 6.44 -0.39
C ASP A 143 11.64 5.12 0.08
N GLU A 144 10.84 4.11 0.44
CA GLU A 144 11.32 2.72 0.69
C GLU A 144 11.66 1.96 -0.59
N GLU A 145 11.18 2.42 -1.76
CA GLU A 145 11.31 1.73 -3.02
C GLU A 145 11.72 2.68 -4.14
N ARG A 146 12.43 2.16 -5.14
CA ARG A 146 12.64 2.84 -6.41
C ARG A 146 11.44 2.60 -7.32
N HIS A 147 10.84 3.66 -7.85
CA HIS A 147 9.67 3.61 -8.71
C HIS A 147 9.99 3.99 -10.15
N MET A 148 9.47 3.23 -11.09
CA MET A 148 9.59 3.46 -12.52
C MET A 148 8.21 3.39 -13.17
N LEU A 149 7.78 4.45 -13.85
CA LEU A 149 6.58 4.41 -14.70
C LEU A 149 6.90 3.59 -15.95
N LEU A 150 6.19 2.47 -16.13
CA LEU A 150 6.40 1.58 -17.26
C LEU A 150 5.61 2.01 -18.48
N ARG A 151 4.33 2.32 -18.30
CA ARG A 151 3.36 2.66 -19.35
C ARG A 151 2.05 3.13 -18.75
N GLU A 152 1.15 3.53 -19.63
CA GLU A 152 -0.28 3.66 -19.35
C GLU A 152 -1.02 2.46 -19.95
N GLU A 153 -2.12 2.05 -19.32
CA GLU A 153 -2.91 0.89 -19.72
C GLU A 153 -4.37 1.07 -19.31
N THR A 154 -5.32 0.68 -20.16
CA THR A 154 -6.72 0.68 -19.79
C THR A 154 -7.07 -0.66 -19.10
N VAL A 155 -7.59 -0.58 -17.87
CA VAL A 155 -8.05 -1.74 -17.09
C VAL A 155 -9.52 -1.52 -16.74
N ASP A 156 -10.38 -2.45 -17.09
CA ASP A 156 -11.83 -2.39 -16.85
C ASP A 156 -12.47 -1.03 -17.24
N GLY A 157 -12.02 -0.49 -18.39
CA GLY A 157 -12.50 0.78 -18.93
C GLY A 157 -11.90 2.05 -18.30
N HIS A 158 -10.97 1.92 -17.35
CA HIS A 158 -10.31 3.04 -16.68
C HIS A 158 -8.85 3.16 -17.09
N GLN A 159 -8.40 4.39 -17.35
CA GLN A 159 -6.99 4.67 -17.59
C GLN A 159 -6.17 4.46 -16.30
N CYS A 160 -5.09 3.70 -16.41
CA CYS A 160 -4.19 3.38 -15.29
C CYS A 160 -2.76 3.73 -15.64
N TRP A 161 -2.02 4.25 -14.67
CA TRP A 161 -0.56 4.20 -14.70
C TRP A 161 -0.08 2.82 -14.22
N VAL A 162 0.92 2.27 -14.91
CA VAL A 162 1.57 1.02 -14.52
C VAL A 162 2.96 1.35 -14.01
N VAL A 163 3.17 1.15 -12.71
CA VAL A 163 4.42 1.50 -12.01
C VAL A 163 5.08 0.24 -11.50
N GLN A 164 6.37 0.07 -11.82
CA GLN A 164 7.21 -0.92 -11.17
C GLN A 164 7.89 -0.30 -9.96
N SER A 165 7.82 -0.98 -8.83
CA SER A 165 8.51 -0.63 -7.59
C SER A 165 9.49 -1.72 -7.20
N THR A 166 10.71 -1.32 -6.84
CA THR A 166 11.79 -2.22 -6.43
C THR A 166 12.25 -1.80 -5.04
N PRO A 167 12.11 -2.66 -4.02
CA PRO A 167 12.47 -2.32 -2.64
C PRO A 167 13.98 -2.11 -2.50
N TYR A 168 14.39 -1.16 -1.67
CA TYR A 168 15.79 -1.00 -1.27
C TYR A 168 16.18 -2.06 -0.24
N ASP A 169 15.21 -2.48 0.60
CA ASP A 169 15.44 -3.50 1.60
C ASP A 169 15.49 -4.90 1.00
N LYS A 170 16.60 -5.62 1.23
CA LYS A 170 16.83 -6.98 0.73
C LYS A 170 16.02 -8.05 1.46
N ASP A 171 15.49 -7.74 2.65
CA ASP A 171 14.68 -8.66 3.45
C ASP A 171 13.21 -8.74 2.99
N GLU A 172 12.76 -7.89 2.06
CA GLU A 172 11.44 -8.04 1.45
C GLU A 172 11.31 -9.41 0.75
N ILE A 173 10.11 -10.02 0.82
CA ILE A 173 9.88 -11.33 0.18
C ILE A 173 9.75 -11.26 -1.34
N TYR A 174 9.63 -10.07 -1.91
CA TYR A 174 9.56 -9.85 -3.35
C TYR A 174 10.79 -9.11 -3.88
N SER A 175 11.16 -9.36 -5.13
CA SER A 175 12.21 -8.63 -5.83
C SER A 175 11.72 -7.32 -6.42
N ARG A 176 10.46 -7.29 -6.85
CA ARG A 176 9.75 -6.14 -7.40
C ARG A 176 8.26 -6.35 -7.31
N ARG A 177 7.50 -5.27 -7.42
CA ARG A 177 6.06 -5.30 -7.65
C ARG A 177 5.69 -4.40 -8.84
N VAL A 178 4.63 -4.76 -9.55
CA VAL A 178 4.05 -3.95 -10.63
C VAL A 178 2.64 -3.58 -10.20
N THR A 179 2.33 -2.29 -10.20
CA THR A 179 1.09 -1.73 -9.67
C THR A 179 0.35 -0.98 -10.76
N TRP A 180 -0.94 -1.28 -10.94
CA TRP A 180 -1.87 -0.54 -11.78
C TRP A 180 -2.67 0.43 -10.92
N ILE A 181 -2.57 1.72 -11.23
CA ILE A 181 -3.14 2.81 -10.45
C ILE A 181 -4.12 3.57 -11.35
N ARG A 182 -5.38 3.59 -10.99
CA ARG A 182 -6.40 4.37 -11.71
C ARG A 182 -6.07 5.86 -11.62
N GLN A 183 -6.12 6.54 -12.78
CA GLN A 183 -5.75 7.96 -12.88
C GLN A 183 -6.82 8.88 -12.28
N ASP A 184 -8.07 8.47 -12.34
CA ASP A 184 -9.23 9.27 -11.91
C ASP A 184 -9.43 9.29 -10.38
N CYS A 185 -9.04 8.23 -9.67
CA CYS A 185 -9.26 8.09 -8.22
C CYS A 185 -7.99 7.80 -7.41
N LEU A 186 -6.84 7.61 -8.08
CA LEU A 186 -5.53 7.33 -7.47
C LEU A 186 -5.52 6.06 -6.60
N LEU A 187 -6.40 5.10 -6.88
CA LEU A 187 -6.46 3.81 -6.19
C LEU A 187 -5.72 2.73 -6.99
N MET A 188 -5.04 1.86 -6.24
CA MET A 188 -4.38 0.67 -6.81
C MET A 188 -5.44 -0.39 -7.08
N VAL A 189 -5.65 -0.76 -8.35
CA VAL A 189 -6.64 -1.77 -8.74
C VAL A 189 -6.04 -3.15 -8.93
N LYS A 190 -4.73 -3.22 -9.18
CA LYS A 190 -3.99 -4.48 -9.30
C LYS A 190 -2.56 -4.28 -8.85
N VAL A 191 -2.01 -5.26 -8.11
CA VAL A 191 -0.58 -5.33 -7.80
C VAL A 191 -0.09 -6.76 -8.02
N GLU A 192 0.98 -6.92 -8.77
CA GLU A 192 1.66 -8.19 -8.97
C GLU A 192 3.01 -8.15 -8.23
N PHE A 193 3.21 -9.10 -7.33
CA PHE A 193 4.44 -9.28 -6.56
C PHE A 193 5.26 -10.43 -7.13
N TYR A 194 6.51 -10.17 -7.43
CA TYR A 194 7.44 -11.15 -7.99
C TYR A 194 8.45 -11.56 -6.93
N ASP A 195 8.63 -12.87 -6.74
CA ASP A 195 9.57 -13.43 -5.76
C ASP A 195 11.04 -13.10 -6.08
N LYS A 196 11.97 -13.59 -5.27
CA LYS A 196 13.41 -13.36 -5.45
C LYS A 196 13.97 -14.01 -6.73
N LEU A 197 13.25 -14.97 -7.31
CA LEU A 197 13.57 -15.59 -8.59
C LEU A 197 12.85 -14.92 -9.76
N ASN A 198 12.21 -13.75 -9.50
CA ASN A 198 11.44 -12.98 -10.47
C ASN A 198 10.23 -13.74 -11.06
N LYS A 199 9.69 -14.72 -10.34
CA LYS A 199 8.44 -15.42 -10.69
C LYS A 199 7.28 -14.75 -9.99
N LEU A 200 6.12 -14.69 -10.66
CA LEU A 200 4.90 -14.18 -10.05
C LEU A 200 4.56 -15.03 -8.81
N HIS A 201 4.44 -14.36 -7.67
CA HIS A 201 4.20 -14.99 -6.37
C HIS A 201 2.80 -14.69 -5.86
N ARG A 202 2.46 -13.38 -5.76
CA ARG A 202 1.15 -12.94 -5.27
C ARG A 202 0.54 -11.92 -6.22
N ARG A 203 -0.78 -11.90 -6.28
CA ARG A 203 -1.55 -10.90 -7.01
C ARG A 203 -2.63 -10.32 -6.11
N LEU A 204 -2.63 -9.01 -5.95
CA LEU A 204 -3.71 -8.24 -5.34
C LEU A 204 -4.58 -7.67 -6.43
N THR A 205 -5.89 -7.78 -6.28
CA THR A 205 -6.89 -7.05 -7.07
C THR A 205 -7.82 -6.30 -6.14
N SER A 206 -8.24 -5.10 -6.54
CA SER A 206 -9.18 -4.26 -5.80
C SER A 206 -10.34 -3.90 -6.72
N SER A 207 -11.55 -4.00 -6.19
CA SER A 207 -12.79 -3.67 -6.91
C SER A 207 -13.82 -3.03 -5.99
N ASP A 208 -15.04 -2.84 -6.50
CA ASP A 208 -16.12 -2.16 -5.80
C ASP A 208 -15.65 -0.77 -5.30
N ILE A 209 -15.07 0.00 -6.25
CA ILE A 209 -14.55 1.35 -5.96
C ILE A 209 -15.72 2.32 -5.93
N VAL A 210 -15.86 3.02 -4.81
CA VAL A 210 -16.97 3.93 -4.51
C VAL A 210 -16.46 5.21 -3.86
N GLN A 211 -17.31 6.23 -3.81
CA GLN A 211 -17.07 7.40 -2.95
C GLN A 211 -17.95 7.31 -1.69
N VAL A 212 -17.29 7.49 -0.54
CA VAL A 212 -17.93 7.63 0.77
C VAL A 212 -17.50 8.98 1.35
N GLN A 213 -18.45 9.85 1.68
CA GLN A 213 -18.16 11.20 2.20
C GLN A 213 -17.17 11.98 1.31
N ASN A 214 -17.27 11.85 -0.03
CA ASN A 214 -16.39 12.41 -1.06
C ASN A 214 -14.95 11.84 -1.11
N PHE A 215 -14.64 10.79 -0.35
CA PHE A 215 -13.36 10.09 -0.42
C PHE A 215 -13.50 8.84 -1.29
N TRP A 216 -12.60 8.67 -2.27
CA TRP A 216 -12.52 7.44 -3.05
C TRP A 216 -11.97 6.31 -2.20
N THR A 217 -12.68 5.20 -2.19
CA THR A 217 -12.29 3.99 -1.46
C THR A 217 -12.68 2.73 -2.22
N MET A 218 -12.12 1.59 -1.83
CA MET A 218 -12.46 0.27 -2.36
C MET A 218 -13.21 -0.53 -1.29
N CYS A 219 -14.17 -1.35 -1.71
CA CYS A 219 -14.91 -2.21 -0.78
C CYS A 219 -14.45 -3.66 -0.84
N LEU A 220 -13.73 -4.06 -1.89
CA LEU A 220 -13.27 -5.43 -2.07
C LEU A 220 -11.80 -5.46 -2.47
N MET A 221 -11.02 -6.29 -1.77
CA MET A 221 -9.66 -6.66 -2.14
C MET A 221 -9.52 -8.19 -2.12
N GLN A 222 -8.77 -8.74 -3.05
CA GLN A 222 -8.37 -10.14 -3.05
C GLN A 222 -6.87 -10.25 -3.27
N MET A 223 -6.19 -10.88 -2.32
CA MET A 223 -4.81 -11.33 -2.49
C MET A 223 -4.81 -12.81 -2.82
N GLU A 224 -4.19 -13.18 -3.92
CA GLU A 224 -3.97 -14.57 -4.33
C GLU A 224 -2.48 -14.89 -4.28
N ASN A 225 -2.11 -15.95 -3.59
CA ASN A 225 -0.80 -16.58 -3.76
C ASN A 225 -0.90 -17.54 -4.94
N VAL A 226 -0.39 -17.12 -6.11
CA VAL A 226 -0.53 -17.89 -7.37
C VAL A 226 0.29 -19.17 -7.38
N GLN A 227 1.29 -19.28 -6.51
CA GLN A 227 2.15 -20.47 -6.41
C GLN A 227 1.51 -21.58 -5.55
N THR A 228 0.75 -21.21 -4.52
CA THR A 228 0.07 -22.16 -3.63
C THR A 228 -1.40 -22.35 -3.96
N GLY A 229 -2.04 -21.36 -4.61
CA GLY A 229 -3.47 -21.32 -4.88
C GLY A 229 -4.31 -20.88 -3.67
N HIS A 230 -3.67 -20.45 -2.56
CA HIS A 230 -4.37 -19.87 -1.42
C HIS A 230 -4.81 -18.43 -1.75
N LYS A 231 -5.95 -17.99 -1.24
CA LYS A 231 -6.50 -16.65 -1.45
C LYS A 231 -7.03 -16.06 -0.16
N THR A 232 -6.89 -14.77 -0.03
CA THR A 232 -7.53 -13.97 1.03
C THR A 232 -8.38 -12.89 0.39
N VAL A 233 -9.67 -12.89 0.71
CA VAL A 233 -10.62 -11.85 0.29
C VAL A 233 -10.91 -10.96 1.48
N ILE A 234 -10.76 -9.65 1.31
CA ILE A 234 -11.10 -8.62 2.30
C ILE A 234 -12.27 -7.82 1.73
N ARG A 235 -13.40 -7.85 2.45
CA ARG A 235 -14.55 -6.99 2.18
C ARG A 235 -14.64 -5.93 3.26
N MET A 236 -14.64 -4.66 2.85
CA MET A 236 -14.80 -3.52 3.75
C MET A 236 -16.21 -2.96 3.62
N SER A 237 -16.84 -2.71 4.75
CA SER A 237 -18.17 -2.12 4.87
C SER A 237 -18.21 -1.07 5.97
N ASN A 238 -19.31 -0.33 6.05
CA ASN A 238 -19.52 0.71 7.07
C ASN A 238 -18.32 1.69 7.16
N GLN A 239 -17.70 1.99 6.01
CA GLN A 239 -16.54 2.86 5.94
C GLN A 239 -16.93 4.29 6.32
N LYS A 240 -16.15 4.93 7.17
CA LYS A 240 -16.35 6.29 7.65
C LYS A 240 -15.02 7.04 7.66
N PHE A 241 -15.05 8.28 7.22
CA PHE A 241 -13.90 9.16 7.18
C PHE A 241 -14.12 10.36 8.11
N ASN A 242 -13.04 10.92 8.63
CA ASN A 242 -13.02 12.04 9.55
C ASN A 242 -13.89 11.78 10.81
N VAL A 243 -13.85 10.53 11.29
CA VAL A 243 -14.57 10.13 12.50
C VAL A 243 -13.83 10.62 13.75
N LYS A 244 -14.58 11.06 14.74
CA LYS A 244 -13.99 11.42 16.04
C LYS A 244 -13.44 10.16 16.71
N VAL A 245 -12.12 10.09 16.89
CA VAL A 245 -11.43 8.99 17.56
C VAL A 245 -10.41 9.52 18.57
N SER A 246 -10.29 8.84 19.71
CA SER A 246 -9.28 9.18 20.70
C SER A 246 -7.90 8.67 20.27
N PRO A 247 -6.83 9.49 20.33
CA PRO A 247 -5.46 9.02 20.10
C PRO A 247 -5.04 7.86 21.01
N ASN A 248 -5.65 7.74 22.20
CA ASN A 248 -5.42 6.63 23.14
C ASN A 248 -5.80 5.27 22.56
N LEU A 249 -6.69 5.20 21.54
CA LEU A 249 -7.03 3.97 20.85
C LEU A 249 -5.81 3.30 20.22
N PHE A 250 -4.83 4.10 19.80
CA PHE A 250 -3.63 3.66 19.08
C PHE A 250 -2.43 3.47 20.03
N THR A 251 -2.66 2.91 21.21
CA THR A 251 -1.62 2.60 22.21
C THR A 251 -1.57 1.12 22.53
N VAL A 252 -0.38 0.62 22.92
CA VAL A 252 -0.20 -0.76 23.35
C VAL A 252 -1.08 -1.08 24.57
N ALA A 253 -1.18 -0.16 25.53
CA ALA A 253 -2.03 -0.34 26.69
C ALA A 253 -3.53 -0.50 26.34
N ARG A 254 -4.00 0.16 25.27
CA ARG A 254 -5.37 -0.01 24.80
C ARG A 254 -5.54 -1.31 24.00
N LEU A 255 -4.50 -1.69 23.23
CA LEU A 255 -4.48 -2.95 22.48
C LEU A 255 -4.69 -4.16 23.43
N GLU A 256 -4.06 -4.15 24.60
CA GLU A 256 -4.13 -5.21 25.61
C GLU A 256 -5.48 -5.31 26.32
N LYS A 257 -6.32 -4.27 26.27
CA LYS A 257 -7.66 -4.27 26.81
C LYS A 257 -8.70 -4.91 25.87
N GLY A 258 -8.30 -5.18 24.63
CA GLY A 258 -9.18 -5.72 23.59
C GLY A 258 -10.11 -4.67 22.96
N ALA A 259 -11.07 -5.12 22.17
CA ALA A 259 -12.06 -4.29 21.48
C ALA A 259 -13.00 -3.56 22.45
#